data_a120d5e7172af2f95a43539141cc6f25
#
_entry.id   a120d5e7172af2f95a43539141cc6f25
#
_cell.length_a   1.000
_cell.length_b   1.000
_cell.length_c   1.000
_cell.angle_alpha   90.00
_cell.angle_beta   90.00
_cell.angle_gamma   90.00
#
_symmetry.space_group_name_H-M   'P 1'
#
loop_
_entity.id
_entity.type
_entity.pdbx_description
1 polymer ?
#
loop_
_entity_poly.entity_id
_entity_poly.type
_entity_poly.pdbx_seq_one_letter_code
_entity_poly.pdbx_strand_id
1 'polypeptide(L)'
;IDFLTQTKDDVKAIVAFGDSITAQPWPDCLAHRIFESGIVNRTVIRRGIGGNRILRGYKFANRQHFGPAGVERFSDAIRVAGADRVFVLHGINDLIHPTPSGKYSPMSDLPTVEEMIAGYTYYIDEAHRQEKKIYLATIMPCAYCLMENGEREKIRLAINDWIRTQAPIDGCLDFEAYVRDPENAQKMCELYDCGDHLHPNFNGAMQLANSIPMDIITKS
;
A
#
# COMPACT_ATOMS: atom_id res chain seq x y z
N ILE A 1 -0.02 5.74 -18.71
CA ILE A 1 0.97 5.75 -19.80
C ILE A 1 2.33 5.91 -19.16
N ASP A 2 3.22 4.95 -19.36
CA ASP A 2 4.60 5.03 -18.90
C ASP A 2 5.48 5.58 -20.01
N PHE A 3 6.38 6.46 -19.65
CA PHE A 3 7.44 6.93 -20.55
C PHE A 3 8.74 6.22 -20.17
N LEU A 4 9.31 5.48 -21.11
CA LEU A 4 10.67 4.96 -20.98
C LEU A 4 11.62 5.97 -21.61
N THR A 5 12.57 6.44 -20.82
CA THR A 5 13.64 7.32 -21.26
C THR A 5 14.98 6.62 -21.10
N GLN A 6 15.89 6.86 -22.02
CA GLN A 6 17.28 6.42 -21.85
C GLN A 6 17.91 7.25 -20.73
N THR A 7 18.32 6.58 -19.65
CA THR A 7 18.96 7.21 -18.48
C THR A 7 20.38 6.68 -18.33
N LYS A 8 21.13 7.27 -17.38
CA LYS A 8 22.38 6.69 -16.93
C LYS A 8 22.14 5.37 -16.21
N ASP A 9 23.09 4.46 -16.19
CA ASP A 9 22.95 3.11 -15.62
C ASP A 9 22.68 3.10 -14.11
N ASP A 10 23.01 4.19 -13.41
CA ASP A 10 22.81 4.33 -11.98
C ASP A 10 21.41 4.82 -11.59
N VAL A 11 20.56 5.18 -12.54
CA VAL A 11 19.17 5.60 -12.26
C VAL A 11 18.30 4.40 -11.96
N LYS A 12 17.68 4.41 -10.78
CA LYS A 12 16.79 3.35 -10.30
C LYS A 12 15.38 3.86 -10.00
N ALA A 13 14.40 2.97 -10.10
CA ALA A 13 13.01 3.29 -9.81
C ALA A 13 12.52 2.57 -8.55
N ILE A 14 11.65 3.26 -7.80
CA ILE A 14 10.84 2.73 -6.71
C ILE A 14 9.44 2.51 -7.25
N VAL A 15 8.91 1.29 -7.18
CA VAL A 15 7.52 1.03 -7.53
C VAL A 15 6.66 1.17 -6.29
N ALA A 16 5.74 2.14 -6.29
CA ALA A 16 4.70 2.27 -5.26
C ALA A 16 3.47 1.48 -5.71
N PHE A 17 3.21 0.35 -5.06
CA PHE A 17 2.13 -0.58 -5.41
C PHE A 17 1.03 -0.56 -4.35
N GLY A 18 -0.25 -0.59 -4.77
CA GLY A 18 -1.38 -0.63 -3.85
C GLY A 18 -2.73 -0.31 -4.47
N ASP A 19 -3.60 0.25 -3.65
CA ASP A 19 -4.99 0.59 -3.97
C ASP A 19 -5.21 2.09 -4.22
N SER A 20 -6.39 2.63 -3.83
CA SER A 20 -6.74 4.05 -3.98
C SER A 20 -5.79 4.97 -3.23
N ILE A 21 -5.30 4.56 -2.08
CA ILE A 21 -4.39 5.38 -1.27
C ILE A 21 -3.05 5.54 -2.01
N THR A 22 -2.58 4.49 -2.67
CA THR A 22 -1.38 4.55 -3.51
C THR A 22 -1.66 5.24 -4.86
N ALA A 23 -2.89 5.23 -5.35
CA ALA A 23 -3.29 6.03 -6.52
C ALA A 23 -3.38 7.54 -6.21
N GLN A 24 -3.35 7.94 -4.94
CA GLN A 24 -3.32 9.32 -4.45
C GLN A 24 -1.88 9.87 -4.29
N PRO A 25 -1.70 11.13 -3.83
CA PRO A 25 -0.45 11.87 -3.99
C PRO A 25 0.77 11.38 -3.20
N TRP A 26 0.67 10.46 -2.22
CA TRP A 26 1.86 10.15 -1.40
C TRP A 26 3.08 9.69 -2.21
N PRO A 27 2.96 8.93 -3.33
CA PRO A 27 4.12 8.60 -4.15
C PRO A 27 4.70 9.82 -4.87
N ASP A 28 3.83 10.77 -5.26
CA ASP A 28 4.27 12.03 -5.88
C ASP A 28 4.98 12.93 -4.85
N CYS A 29 4.46 12.97 -3.61
CA CYS A 29 5.12 13.66 -2.49
C CYS A 29 6.49 13.05 -2.19
N LEU A 30 6.61 11.72 -2.26
CA LEU A 30 7.90 11.05 -2.12
C LEU A 30 8.86 11.41 -3.25
N ALA A 31 8.40 11.42 -4.50
CA ALA A 31 9.20 11.82 -5.64
C ALA A 31 9.69 13.28 -5.51
N HIS A 32 8.82 14.18 -5.07
CA HIS A 32 9.18 15.57 -4.77
C HIS A 32 10.24 15.65 -3.67
N ARG A 33 10.07 14.93 -2.57
CA ARG A 33 11.04 14.89 -1.47
C ARG A 33 12.40 14.38 -1.91
N ILE A 34 12.45 13.34 -2.76
CA ILE A 34 13.68 12.82 -3.35
C ILE A 34 14.38 13.92 -4.17
N PHE A 35 13.63 14.62 -5.02
CA PHE A 35 14.15 15.70 -5.84
C PHE A 35 14.71 16.85 -4.99
N GLU A 36 13.94 17.34 -3.99
CA GLU A 36 14.36 18.41 -3.07
C GLU A 36 15.62 18.04 -2.24
N SER A 37 15.82 16.73 -2.01
CA SER A 37 17.02 16.22 -1.33
C SER A 37 18.26 16.16 -2.24
N GLY A 38 18.17 16.60 -3.49
CA GLY A 38 19.28 16.56 -4.46
C GLY A 38 19.60 15.16 -5.00
N ILE A 39 18.73 14.17 -4.77
CA ILE A 39 18.91 12.81 -5.27
C ILE A 39 18.40 12.76 -6.72
N VAL A 40 19.32 12.65 -7.67
CA VAL A 40 19.01 12.73 -9.11
C VAL A 40 18.89 11.35 -9.79
N ASN A 41 19.23 10.28 -9.08
CA ASN A 41 19.26 8.93 -9.62
C ASN A 41 18.17 8.02 -9.05
N ARG A 42 17.09 8.59 -8.54
CA ARG A 42 15.92 7.88 -8.04
C ARG A 42 14.63 8.49 -8.60
N THR A 43 13.68 7.61 -8.98
CA THR A 43 12.33 8.02 -9.38
C THR A 43 11.30 7.14 -8.68
N VAL A 44 10.04 7.59 -8.66
CA VAL A 44 8.92 6.83 -8.11
C VAL A 44 7.90 6.56 -9.21
N ILE A 45 7.48 5.31 -9.33
CA ILE A 45 6.47 4.86 -10.30
C ILE A 45 5.25 4.39 -9.55
N ARG A 46 4.11 5.01 -9.81
CA ARG A 46 2.85 4.71 -9.15
C ARG A 46 2.10 3.58 -9.84
N ARG A 47 1.74 2.54 -9.08
CA ARG A 47 0.97 1.36 -9.50
C ARG A 47 -0.25 1.12 -8.58
N GLY A 48 -0.90 2.20 -8.13
CA GLY A 48 -2.15 2.15 -7.38
C GLY A 48 -3.37 2.00 -8.29
N ILE A 49 -4.35 1.18 -7.87
CA ILE A 49 -5.67 1.06 -8.50
C ILE A 49 -6.74 1.23 -7.44
N GLY A 50 -7.63 2.24 -7.61
CA GLY A 50 -8.71 2.50 -6.66
C GLY A 50 -9.57 1.25 -6.40
N GLY A 51 -9.87 0.97 -5.13
CA GLY A 51 -10.70 -0.17 -4.73
C GLY A 51 -10.05 -1.54 -4.86
N ASN A 52 -8.79 -1.64 -5.30
CA ASN A 52 -8.12 -2.92 -5.51
C ASN A 52 -7.94 -3.71 -4.21
N ARG A 53 -8.07 -5.03 -4.27
CA ARG A 53 -7.86 -5.99 -3.18
C ARG A 53 -6.63 -6.85 -3.44
N ILE A 54 -6.01 -7.35 -2.38
CA ILE A 54 -4.86 -8.28 -2.48
C ILE A 54 -5.31 -9.62 -3.05
N LEU A 55 -6.33 -10.23 -2.42
CA LEU A 55 -6.62 -11.66 -2.57
C LEU A 55 -7.60 -11.98 -3.71
N ARG A 56 -8.56 -11.09 -3.95
CA ARG A 56 -9.71 -11.42 -4.82
C ARG A 56 -10.06 -10.24 -5.72
N GLY A 57 -10.26 -10.51 -7.00
CA GLY A 57 -10.93 -9.59 -7.92
C GLY A 57 -12.42 -9.47 -7.62
N TYR A 58 -13.12 -8.65 -8.38
CA TYR A 58 -14.57 -8.42 -8.23
C TYR A 58 -15.35 -9.20 -9.27
N LYS A 59 -16.38 -9.92 -8.83
CA LYS A 59 -17.25 -10.74 -9.70
C LYS A 59 -18.27 -9.88 -10.46
N PHE A 60 -18.62 -8.70 -9.97
CA PHE A 60 -19.62 -7.84 -10.61
C PHE A 60 -19.01 -7.04 -11.76
N ALA A 61 -19.67 -7.06 -12.92
CA ALA A 61 -19.21 -6.35 -14.12
C ALA A 61 -18.97 -4.85 -13.91
N ASN A 62 -19.80 -4.21 -13.08
CA ASN A 62 -19.66 -2.80 -12.73
C ASN A 62 -18.51 -2.49 -11.74
N ARG A 63 -17.73 -3.50 -11.32
CA ARG A 63 -16.58 -3.38 -10.42
C ARG A 63 -15.26 -3.76 -11.08
N GLN A 64 -15.26 -4.08 -12.37
CA GLN A 64 -14.04 -4.44 -13.11
C GLN A 64 -12.99 -3.31 -13.11
N HIS A 65 -13.42 -2.05 -12.97
CA HIS A 65 -12.52 -0.90 -12.86
C HIS A 65 -11.60 -0.94 -11.61
N PHE A 66 -11.91 -1.79 -10.61
CA PHE A 66 -11.03 -2.03 -9.46
C PHE A 66 -9.85 -2.99 -9.80
N GLY A 67 -9.78 -3.45 -11.04
CA GLY A 67 -8.71 -4.29 -11.56
C GLY A 67 -8.74 -5.74 -11.05
N PRO A 68 -7.84 -6.58 -11.58
CA PRO A 68 -7.63 -7.94 -11.08
C PRO A 68 -7.07 -7.90 -9.66
N ALA A 69 -7.12 -9.05 -8.97
CA ALA A 69 -6.55 -9.16 -7.62
C ALA A 69 -5.07 -8.73 -7.61
N GLY A 70 -4.64 -8.19 -6.49
CA GLY A 70 -3.26 -7.79 -6.31
C GLY A 70 -2.28 -8.91 -6.60
N VAL A 71 -2.56 -10.14 -6.11
CA VAL A 71 -1.74 -11.33 -6.37
C VAL A 71 -1.67 -11.70 -7.86
N GLU A 72 -2.67 -11.36 -8.65
CA GLU A 72 -2.68 -11.62 -10.09
C GLU A 72 -1.87 -10.59 -10.89
N ARG A 73 -1.84 -9.32 -10.44
CA ARG A 73 -1.20 -8.22 -11.18
C ARG A 73 0.18 -7.81 -10.66
N PHE A 74 0.57 -8.25 -9.46
CA PHE A 74 1.79 -7.77 -8.79
C PHE A 74 3.05 -8.02 -9.60
N SER A 75 3.24 -9.25 -10.08
CA SER A 75 4.43 -9.64 -10.86
C SER A 75 4.68 -8.71 -12.06
N ASP A 76 3.63 -8.42 -12.83
CA ASP A 76 3.75 -7.53 -14.00
C ASP A 76 3.89 -6.06 -13.59
N ALA A 77 3.19 -5.64 -12.52
CA ALA A 77 3.25 -4.27 -12.05
C ALA A 77 4.65 -3.85 -11.57
N ILE A 78 5.41 -4.79 -11.02
CA ILE A 78 6.78 -4.52 -10.53
C ILE A 78 7.86 -4.78 -11.59
N ARG A 79 7.52 -5.40 -12.72
CA ARG A 79 8.44 -5.66 -13.83
C ARG A 79 8.70 -4.38 -14.63
N VAL A 80 9.33 -3.42 -13.96
CA VAL A 80 9.69 -2.12 -14.52
C VAL A 80 11.20 -2.07 -14.70
N ALA A 81 11.65 -1.68 -15.91
CA ALA A 81 13.08 -1.51 -16.19
C ALA A 81 13.70 -0.49 -15.21
N GLY A 82 14.82 -0.87 -14.60
CA GLY A 82 15.51 -0.05 -13.61
C GLY A 82 14.87 -0.02 -12.22
N ALA A 83 13.73 -0.66 -11.99
CA ALA A 83 13.17 -0.77 -10.64
C ALA A 83 13.97 -1.76 -9.78
N ASP A 84 14.42 -1.31 -8.61
CA ASP A 84 15.19 -2.11 -7.66
C ASP A 84 14.46 -2.32 -6.32
N ARG A 85 13.34 -1.63 -6.10
CA ARG A 85 12.55 -1.77 -4.87
C ARG A 85 11.08 -1.49 -5.08
N VAL A 86 10.27 -2.07 -4.19
CA VAL A 86 8.82 -1.96 -4.19
C VAL A 86 8.34 -1.51 -2.81
N PHE A 87 7.53 -0.47 -2.76
CA PHE A 87 6.82 -0.02 -1.58
C PHE A 87 5.34 -0.40 -1.73
N VAL A 88 4.82 -1.19 -0.80
CA VAL A 88 3.45 -1.73 -0.88
C VAL A 88 2.59 -1.13 0.22
N LEU A 89 1.56 -0.39 -0.15
CA LEU A 89 0.46 0.03 0.72
C LEU A 89 -0.84 -0.54 0.14
N HIS A 90 -1.30 -1.66 0.64
CA HIS A 90 -2.41 -2.42 0.08
C HIS A 90 -3.11 -3.25 1.16
N GLY A 91 -4.38 -3.61 0.97
CA GLY A 91 -5.10 -4.56 1.81
C GLY A 91 -6.31 -4.01 2.54
N ILE A 92 -6.48 -2.69 2.63
CA ILE A 92 -7.65 -2.11 3.32
C ILE A 92 -8.96 -2.55 2.66
N ASN A 93 -9.01 -2.68 1.33
CA ASN A 93 -10.21 -3.06 0.60
C ASN A 93 -10.59 -4.54 0.77
N ASP A 94 -9.65 -5.39 1.11
CA ASP A 94 -9.95 -6.79 1.49
C ASP A 94 -10.77 -6.82 2.79
N LEU A 95 -10.58 -5.84 3.67
CA LEU A 95 -11.27 -5.73 4.95
C LEU A 95 -12.62 -5.01 4.84
N ILE A 96 -12.69 -3.87 4.11
CA ILE A 96 -13.88 -3.00 4.14
C ILE A 96 -14.90 -3.26 3.03
N HIS A 97 -14.55 -3.89 1.92
CA HIS A 97 -15.47 -4.17 0.82
C HIS A 97 -16.40 -5.37 1.05
N PRO A 98 -16.02 -6.43 1.79
CA PRO A 98 -16.99 -7.44 2.21
C PRO A 98 -18.02 -6.81 3.16
N THR A 99 -19.30 -6.84 2.77
CA THR A 99 -20.38 -6.25 3.57
C THR A 99 -21.61 -7.15 3.59
N PRO A 100 -22.47 -7.06 4.63
CA PRO A 100 -23.73 -7.82 4.68
C PRO A 100 -24.64 -7.55 3.49
N SER A 101 -24.61 -6.32 2.96
CA SER A 101 -25.37 -5.94 1.76
C SER A 101 -24.80 -6.50 0.46
N GLY A 102 -23.55 -6.99 0.48
CA GLY A 102 -22.86 -7.42 -0.72
C GLY A 102 -22.58 -6.31 -1.74
N LYS A 103 -22.64 -5.03 -1.33
CA LYS A 103 -22.52 -3.87 -2.23
C LYS A 103 -21.26 -3.92 -3.12
N TYR A 104 -20.14 -4.31 -2.54
CA TYR A 104 -18.86 -4.49 -3.26
C TYR A 104 -18.50 -5.97 -3.36
N SER A 105 -18.62 -6.71 -2.28
CA SER A 105 -18.40 -8.16 -2.21
C SER A 105 -19.17 -8.76 -1.04
N PRO A 106 -19.52 -10.07 -1.09
CA PRO A 106 -20.22 -10.73 0.01
C PRO A 106 -19.33 -10.85 1.25
N MET A 107 -19.94 -10.99 2.44
CA MET A 107 -19.22 -11.20 3.70
C MET A 107 -18.31 -12.43 3.68
N SER A 108 -18.65 -13.46 2.89
CA SER A 108 -17.79 -14.64 2.71
C SER A 108 -16.43 -14.32 2.07
N ASP A 109 -16.25 -13.12 1.53
CA ASP A 109 -14.97 -12.64 1.00
C ASP A 109 -14.09 -11.98 2.08
N LEU A 110 -14.60 -11.76 3.31
CA LEU A 110 -13.78 -11.22 4.40
C LEU A 110 -12.67 -12.24 4.73
N PRO A 111 -11.40 -11.85 4.58
CA PRO A 111 -10.30 -12.78 4.74
C PRO A 111 -10.01 -13.07 6.21
N THR A 112 -9.35 -14.19 6.46
CA THR A 112 -8.65 -14.43 7.72
C THR A 112 -7.29 -13.71 7.72
N VAL A 113 -6.66 -13.65 8.90
CA VAL A 113 -5.28 -13.12 9.04
C VAL A 113 -4.31 -13.95 8.20
N GLU A 114 -4.45 -15.29 8.23
CA GLU A 114 -3.60 -16.22 7.50
C GLU A 114 -3.72 -16.06 5.98
N GLU A 115 -4.93 -15.85 5.47
CA GLU A 115 -5.14 -15.57 4.05
C GLU A 115 -4.43 -14.28 3.62
N MET A 116 -4.53 -13.22 4.44
CA MET A 116 -3.85 -11.96 4.16
C MET A 116 -2.32 -12.10 4.21
N ILE A 117 -1.80 -12.80 5.21
CA ILE A 117 -0.37 -13.12 5.31
C ILE A 117 0.09 -13.88 4.08
N ALA A 118 -0.65 -14.88 3.61
CA ALA A 118 -0.32 -15.61 2.40
C ALA A 118 -0.26 -14.70 1.16
N GLY A 119 -1.18 -13.74 1.04
CA GLY A 119 -1.16 -12.75 -0.04
C GLY A 119 0.07 -11.83 0.00
N TYR A 120 0.45 -11.36 1.18
CA TYR A 120 1.68 -10.57 1.35
C TYR A 120 2.93 -11.41 1.14
N THR A 121 2.97 -12.66 1.59
CA THR A 121 4.09 -13.58 1.36
C THR A 121 4.31 -13.78 -0.14
N TYR A 122 3.24 -13.95 -0.91
CA TYR A 122 3.37 -14.00 -2.38
C TYR A 122 4.03 -12.72 -2.95
N TYR A 123 3.69 -11.53 -2.44
CA TYR A 123 4.36 -10.30 -2.87
C TYR A 123 5.85 -10.29 -2.54
N ILE A 124 6.20 -10.75 -1.33
CA ILE A 124 7.58 -10.81 -0.87
C ILE A 124 8.40 -11.75 -1.74
N ASP A 125 7.91 -12.98 -1.91
CA ASP A 125 8.59 -14.01 -2.71
C ASP A 125 8.77 -13.55 -4.16
N GLU A 126 7.73 -12.94 -4.74
CA GLU A 126 7.76 -12.48 -6.13
C GLU A 126 8.70 -11.27 -6.32
N ALA A 127 8.76 -10.34 -5.38
CA ALA A 127 9.69 -9.23 -5.42
C ALA A 127 11.14 -9.73 -5.33
N HIS A 128 11.43 -10.62 -4.39
CA HIS A 128 12.76 -11.22 -4.23
C HIS A 128 13.14 -12.07 -5.46
N ARG A 129 12.18 -12.82 -6.05
CA ARG A 129 12.42 -13.57 -7.30
C ARG A 129 12.81 -12.66 -8.47
N GLN A 130 12.33 -11.42 -8.47
CA GLN A 130 12.70 -10.39 -9.44
C GLN A 130 13.88 -9.52 -8.97
N GLU A 131 14.63 -9.95 -7.95
CA GLU A 131 15.80 -9.27 -7.37
C GLU A 131 15.50 -7.83 -6.91
N LYS A 132 14.28 -7.61 -6.35
CA LYS A 132 13.85 -6.33 -5.82
C LYS A 132 13.70 -6.38 -4.31
N LYS A 133 14.14 -5.33 -3.63
CA LYS A 133 13.82 -5.10 -2.22
C LYS A 133 12.34 -4.78 -2.07
N ILE A 134 11.70 -5.34 -1.05
CA ILE A 134 10.29 -5.07 -0.76
C ILE A 134 10.11 -4.49 0.64
N TYR A 135 9.32 -3.42 0.70
CA TYR A 135 8.94 -2.73 1.93
C TYR A 135 7.41 -2.73 2.03
N LEU A 136 6.89 -3.33 3.10
CA LEU A 136 5.45 -3.32 3.35
C LEU A 136 5.08 -2.16 4.27
N ALA A 137 4.05 -1.44 3.89
CA ALA A 137 3.44 -0.43 4.74
C ALA A 137 2.35 -1.06 5.62
N THR A 138 2.26 -0.60 6.87
CA THR A 138 1.13 -0.94 7.74
C THR A 138 -0.17 -0.36 7.19
N ILE A 139 -1.26 -1.12 7.29
CA ILE A 139 -2.59 -0.67 6.90
C ILE A 139 -3.04 0.44 7.86
N MET A 140 -3.34 1.62 7.32
CA MET A 140 -3.71 2.78 8.10
C MET A 140 -5.05 2.58 8.86
N PRO A 141 -5.29 3.34 9.95
CA PRO A 141 -6.57 3.31 10.64
C PRO A 141 -7.73 3.71 9.72
N CYS A 142 -8.85 3.04 9.87
CA CYS A 142 -10.04 3.30 9.05
C CYS A 142 -11.30 3.09 9.87
N ALA A 143 -12.18 4.10 9.90
CA ALA A 143 -13.43 4.01 10.66
C ALA A 143 -14.32 2.83 10.22
N TYR A 144 -14.27 2.44 8.95
CA TYR A 144 -15.02 1.30 8.43
C TYR A 144 -14.56 -0.05 9.01
N CYS A 145 -13.31 -0.16 9.48
CA CYS A 145 -12.82 -1.35 10.16
C CYS A 145 -13.45 -1.56 11.55
N LEU A 146 -13.99 -0.49 12.15
CA LEU A 146 -14.66 -0.55 13.46
C LEU A 146 -16.12 -1.03 13.37
N MET A 147 -16.69 -1.10 12.18
CA MET A 147 -18.05 -1.60 11.97
C MET A 147 -18.15 -3.08 12.32
N GLU A 148 -19.37 -3.56 12.58
CA GLU A 148 -19.66 -4.99 12.82
C GLU A 148 -18.81 -5.58 13.95
N ASN A 149 -18.81 -4.92 15.12
CA ASN A 149 -18.08 -5.33 16.32
C ASN A 149 -16.54 -5.30 16.21
N GLY A 150 -16.00 -4.60 15.22
CA GLY A 150 -14.55 -4.40 15.07
C GLY A 150 -13.77 -5.65 14.65
N GLU A 151 -14.41 -6.64 14.05
CA GLU A 151 -13.74 -7.85 13.54
C GLU A 151 -12.65 -7.51 12.53
N ARG A 152 -12.94 -6.58 11.60
CA ARG A 152 -11.99 -6.10 10.59
C ARG A 152 -10.80 -5.39 11.21
N GLU A 153 -11.05 -4.63 12.29
CA GLU A 153 -9.98 -3.95 13.04
C GLU A 153 -9.03 -4.94 13.70
N LYS A 154 -9.55 -6.04 14.25
CA LYS A 154 -8.71 -7.11 14.81
C LYS A 154 -7.79 -7.72 13.73
N ILE A 155 -8.35 -7.99 12.54
CA ILE A 155 -7.58 -8.50 11.40
C ILE A 155 -6.52 -7.47 10.99
N ARG A 156 -6.89 -6.19 10.84
CA ARG A 156 -5.96 -5.10 10.49
C ARG A 156 -4.79 -5.01 11.47
N LEU A 157 -5.09 -5.02 12.77
CA LEU A 157 -4.07 -4.92 13.81
C LEU A 157 -3.14 -6.13 13.82
N ALA A 158 -3.68 -7.35 13.65
CA ALA A 158 -2.88 -8.57 13.59
C ALA A 158 -1.94 -8.57 12.37
N ILE A 159 -2.42 -8.10 11.21
CA ILE A 159 -1.60 -7.96 10.01
C ILE A 159 -0.50 -6.91 10.21
N ASN A 160 -0.83 -5.76 10.80
CA ASN A 160 0.14 -4.72 11.07
C ASN A 160 1.22 -5.18 12.06
N ASP A 161 0.83 -5.96 13.08
CA ASP A 161 1.81 -6.58 13.98
C ASP A 161 2.73 -7.55 13.24
N TRP A 162 2.17 -8.42 12.39
CA TRP A 162 2.95 -9.32 11.57
C TRP A 162 3.93 -8.57 10.63
N ILE A 163 3.47 -7.49 9.98
CA ILE A 163 4.33 -6.67 9.11
C ILE A 163 5.51 -6.09 9.89
N ARG A 164 5.28 -5.63 11.13
CA ARG A 164 6.33 -5.01 11.98
C ARG A 164 7.33 -6.01 12.54
N THR A 165 6.91 -7.24 12.80
CA THR A 165 7.67 -8.14 13.69
C THR A 165 8.09 -9.46 13.07
N GLN A 166 7.40 -9.96 12.05
CA GLN A 166 7.57 -11.32 11.55
C GLN A 166 7.75 -11.42 10.03
N ALA A 167 7.27 -10.42 9.26
CA ALA A 167 7.34 -10.47 7.81
C ALA A 167 8.80 -10.48 7.31
N PRO A 168 9.19 -11.40 6.40
CA PRO A 168 10.55 -11.49 5.86
C PRO A 168 10.79 -10.44 4.76
N ILE A 169 10.64 -9.17 5.12
CA ILE A 169 10.74 -8.00 4.25
C ILE A 169 12.06 -7.25 4.44
N ASP A 170 12.42 -6.41 3.49
CA ASP A 170 13.61 -5.55 3.57
C ASP A 170 13.39 -4.34 4.50
N GLY A 171 12.16 -4.06 4.88
CA GLY A 171 11.80 -3.08 5.91
C GLY A 171 10.30 -2.77 5.98
N CYS A 172 9.89 -2.27 7.13
CA CYS A 172 8.52 -1.83 7.40
C CYS A 172 8.39 -0.32 7.21
N LEU A 173 7.35 0.11 6.50
CA LEU A 173 6.89 1.49 6.44
C LEU A 173 5.72 1.64 7.41
N ASP A 174 5.96 2.06 8.65
CA ASP A 174 4.92 2.11 9.68
C ASP A 174 3.98 3.30 9.50
N PHE A 175 3.27 3.35 8.38
CA PHE A 175 2.37 4.44 8.02
C PHE A 175 1.26 4.67 9.05
N GLU A 176 0.74 3.59 9.66
CA GLU A 176 -0.23 3.70 10.75
C GLU A 176 0.27 4.61 11.87
N ALA A 177 1.49 4.40 12.34
CA ALA A 177 2.05 5.15 13.45
C ALA A 177 2.15 6.67 13.18
N TYR A 178 2.29 7.06 11.93
CA TYR A 178 2.49 8.46 11.53
C TYR A 178 1.19 9.22 11.24
N VAL A 179 0.08 8.51 10.99
CA VAL A 179 -1.20 9.17 10.65
C VAL A 179 -2.32 8.89 11.64
N ARG A 180 -2.13 7.99 12.60
CA ARG A 180 -3.14 7.69 13.61
C ARG A 180 -3.37 8.87 14.53
N ASP A 181 -4.58 8.98 15.05
CA ASP A 181 -4.94 9.94 16.08
C ASP A 181 -4.22 9.58 17.39
N PRO A 182 -3.55 10.54 18.07
CA PRO A 182 -2.81 10.27 19.30
C PRO A 182 -3.71 9.88 20.49
N GLU A 183 -4.99 10.31 20.47
CA GLU A 183 -5.96 10.00 21.51
C GLU A 183 -6.77 8.74 21.19
N ASN A 184 -6.87 8.39 19.91
CA ASN A 184 -7.60 7.20 19.46
C ASN A 184 -6.90 6.52 18.26
N ALA A 185 -6.00 5.59 18.53
CA ALA A 185 -5.20 4.89 17.53
C ALA A 185 -6.01 4.11 16.47
N GLN A 186 -7.32 3.92 16.66
CA GLN A 186 -8.21 3.27 15.69
C GLN A 186 -8.73 4.24 14.62
N LYS A 187 -8.40 5.53 14.72
CA LYS A 187 -8.80 6.56 13.77
C LYS A 187 -7.57 7.23 13.16
N MET A 188 -7.75 7.73 11.95
CA MET A 188 -6.81 8.68 11.35
C MET A 188 -6.97 10.03 12.05
N CYS A 189 -5.87 10.73 12.30
CA CYS A 189 -5.89 12.09 12.82
C CYS A 189 -6.62 13.01 11.81
N GLU A 190 -7.49 13.87 12.30
CA GLU A 190 -8.28 14.80 11.46
C GLU A 190 -7.40 15.69 10.57
N LEU A 191 -6.19 16.04 11.04
CA LEU A 191 -5.21 16.80 10.25
C LEU A 191 -4.83 16.09 8.94
N TYR A 192 -4.90 14.76 8.92
CA TYR A 192 -4.47 13.91 7.80
C TYR A 192 -5.63 13.29 7.02
N ASP A 193 -6.85 13.33 7.55
CA ASP A 193 -8.06 12.75 6.96
C ASP A 193 -8.65 13.67 5.88
N CYS A 194 -9.07 13.14 4.75
CA CYS A 194 -9.78 13.93 3.74
C CYS A 194 -11.27 14.14 4.08
N GLY A 195 -11.74 13.58 5.20
CA GLY A 195 -13.13 13.66 5.68
C GLY A 195 -13.97 12.43 5.40
N ASP A 196 -13.42 11.41 4.75
CA ASP A 196 -14.10 10.13 4.50
C ASP A 196 -13.67 9.02 5.47
N HIS A 197 -12.76 9.32 6.39
CA HIS A 197 -12.24 8.43 7.42
C HIS A 197 -11.53 7.16 6.87
N LEU A 198 -11.00 7.28 5.67
CA LEU A 198 -10.29 6.22 4.94
C LEU A 198 -9.06 6.75 4.20
N HIS A 199 -9.24 7.82 3.44
CA HIS A 199 -8.18 8.34 2.59
C HIS A 199 -7.46 9.52 3.25
N PRO A 200 -6.12 9.56 3.15
CA PRO A 200 -5.38 10.74 3.61
C PRO A 200 -5.66 11.94 2.69
N ASN A 201 -5.72 13.13 3.27
CA ASN A 201 -5.65 14.37 2.53
C ASN A 201 -4.21 14.67 2.08
N PHE A 202 -3.95 15.85 1.51
CA PHE A 202 -2.60 16.21 1.05
C PHE A 202 -1.58 16.25 2.20
N ASN A 203 -1.96 16.74 3.40
CA ASN A 203 -1.08 16.72 4.57
C ASN A 203 -0.75 15.28 5.00
N GLY A 204 -1.73 14.39 4.97
CA GLY A 204 -1.53 12.97 5.22
C GLY A 204 -0.59 12.33 4.18
N ALA A 205 -0.77 12.64 2.91
CA ALA A 205 0.13 12.15 1.84
C ALA A 205 1.58 12.63 2.03
N MET A 206 1.76 13.91 2.40
CA MET A 206 3.08 14.45 2.75
C MET A 206 3.67 13.77 3.99
N GLN A 207 2.83 13.51 5.02
CA GLN A 207 3.26 12.82 6.24
C GLN A 207 3.74 11.40 5.93
N LEU A 208 3.02 10.64 5.11
CA LEU A 208 3.43 9.31 4.67
C LEU A 208 4.77 9.37 3.92
N ALA A 209 4.91 10.27 2.96
CA ALA A 209 6.16 10.45 2.21
C ALA A 209 7.33 10.84 3.13
N ASN A 210 7.10 11.71 4.11
CA ASN A 210 8.14 12.17 5.03
C ASN A 210 8.54 11.12 6.07
N SER A 211 7.66 10.17 6.39
CA SER A 211 7.95 9.08 7.32
C SER A 211 8.90 8.04 6.76
N ILE A 212 9.07 7.99 5.43
CA ILE A 212 9.96 7.02 4.78
C ILE A 212 11.42 7.40 5.04
N PRO A 213 12.25 6.55 5.67
CA PRO A 213 13.66 6.86 5.90
C PRO A 213 14.43 7.05 4.60
N MET A 214 15.24 8.10 4.49
CA MET A 214 16.02 8.38 3.27
C MET A 214 17.04 7.30 2.96
N ASP A 215 17.53 6.59 3.95
CA ASP A 215 18.51 5.52 3.76
C ASP A 215 17.94 4.32 2.98
N ILE A 216 16.65 4.00 3.14
CA ILE A 216 16.02 2.95 2.32
C ILE A 216 15.79 3.38 0.87
N ILE A 217 15.87 4.68 0.60
CA ILE A 217 15.77 5.24 -0.77
C ILE A 217 17.15 5.21 -1.45
N THR A 218 18.20 5.53 -0.71
CA THR A 218 19.55 5.80 -1.26
C THR A 218 20.49 4.60 -1.22
N LYS A 219 20.39 3.71 -0.22
CA LYS A 219 21.28 2.54 -0.10
C LYS A 219 21.03 1.54 -1.23
N SER A 220 22.10 1.08 -1.84
CA SER A 220 22.11 -0.01 -2.83
C SER A 220 21.69 -1.33 -2.21
#